data_719d058b0245bc8aa53822ec7fd1b8d9
#
_entry.id   719d058b0245bc8aa53822ec7fd1b8d9
#
_cell.length_a   1.000
_cell.length_b   1.000
_cell.length_c   1.000
_cell.angle_alpha   90.00
_cell.angle_beta   90.00
_cell.angle_gamma   90.00
#
_symmetry.space_group_name_H-M   'P 1'
#
loop_
_entity.id
_entity.type
_entity.pdbx_description
1 polymer ?
#
loop_
_entity_poly.entity_id
_entity_poly.type
_entity_poly.pdbx_seq_one_letter_code
_entity_poly.pdbx_strand_id
1 'polypeptide(L)'
;YIKLALNMGNRSDLLRISNKPNRYISRDSLSSSKANLETLFDYYDDKSYMIKRIIELREQLRTIKNLKPAVAIRYIRNVVGYDEYIEEYCDMNGVESDECYTVLGDLENSATDYNSFNDWFVHMDEYRNELIQARKKSNENDNGVRLMTFHSSKGLEFDIVYIIDVNEGSVPYKKAKGADEIEE
;
A
#
# COMPACT_ATOMS: atom_id res chain seq x y z
N TYR A 1 -1.23 -2.41 -9.44
CA TYR A 1 -2.18 -2.01 -10.46
C TYR A 1 -1.57 -1.00 -11.43
N ILE A 2 -1.18 0.19 -10.97
CA ILE A 2 -0.68 1.28 -11.84
C ILE A 2 0.53 0.81 -12.67
N LYS A 3 1.52 0.15 -12.06
CA LYS A 3 2.68 -0.39 -12.80
C LYS A 3 2.26 -1.39 -13.87
N LEU A 4 1.32 -2.28 -13.57
CA LEU A 4 0.80 -3.22 -14.58
C LEU A 4 -0.01 -2.49 -15.66
N ALA A 5 -0.79 -1.47 -15.34
CA ALA A 5 -1.53 -0.67 -16.32
C ALA A 5 -0.59 0.02 -17.31
N LEU A 6 0.58 0.49 -16.85
CA LEU A 6 1.60 1.12 -17.69
C LEU A 6 2.39 0.10 -18.52
N ASN A 7 2.58 -1.11 -18.01
CA ASN A 7 3.30 -2.20 -18.69
C ASN A 7 2.57 -3.54 -18.50
N MET A 8 1.56 -3.79 -19.31
CA MET A 8 0.68 -4.97 -19.21
C MET A 8 1.39 -6.32 -19.42
N GLY A 9 2.63 -6.32 -19.91
CA GLY A 9 3.46 -7.53 -20.09
C GLY A 9 4.24 -7.92 -18.83
N ASN A 10 4.19 -7.13 -17.75
CA ASN A 10 4.99 -7.41 -16.56
C ASN A 10 4.36 -8.49 -15.68
N ARG A 11 4.95 -9.70 -15.72
CA ARG A 11 4.49 -10.85 -14.90
C ARG A 11 4.57 -10.56 -13.40
N SER A 12 5.61 -9.90 -12.91
CA SER A 12 5.78 -9.62 -11.48
C SER A 12 4.63 -8.77 -10.95
N ASP A 13 4.22 -7.74 -11.70
CA ASP A 13 3.12 -6.88 -11.32
C ASP A 13 1.77 -7.60 -11.43
N LEU A 14 1.60 -8.47 -12.45
CA LEU A 14 0.40 -9.31 -12.58
C LEU A 14 0.23 -10.26 -11.39
N LEU A 15 1.30 -10.94 -10.97
CA LEU A 15 1.28 -11.83 -9.79
C LEU A 15 0.85 -11.12 -8.51
N ARG A 16 1.22 -9.84 -8.36
CA ARG A 16 0.89 -9.06 -7.16
C ARG A 16 -0.59 -8.72 -7.04
N ILE A 17 -1.30 -8.63 -8.16
CA ILE A 17 -2.69 -8.15 -8.19
C ILE A 17 -3.70 -9.19 -8.69
N SER A 18 -3.27 -10.32 -9.21
CA SER A 18 -4.13 -11.30 -9.90
C SER A 18 -5.38 -11.68 -9.09
N ASN A 19 -5.23 -11.85 -7.77
CA ASN A 19 -6.32 -12.17 -6.84
C ASN A 19 -6.44 -11.14 -5.69
N LYS A 20 -6.29 -9.86 -5.98
CA LYS A 20 -6.46 -8.76 -5.04
C LYS A 20 -7.23 -7.60 -5.70
N PRO A 21 -8.57 -7.62 -5.70
CA PRO A 21 -9.51 -8.58 -5.11
C PRO A 21 -9.51 -9.95 -5.80
N ASN A 22 -10.16 -10.92 -5.16
CA ASN A 22 -10.15 -12.30 -5.59
C ASN A 22 -10.85 -12.48 -6.96
N ARG A 23 -10.08 -12.97 -7.94
CA ARG A 23 -10.55 -13.27 -9.31
C ARG A 23 -10.50 -14.75 -9.63
N TYR A 24 -10.09 -15.58 -8.67
CA TYR A 24 -9.93 -17.04 -8.83
C TYR A 24 -8.96 -17.43 -9.95
N ILE A 25 -7.96 -16.59 -10.22
CA ILE A 25 -6.87 -16.89 -11.17
C ILE A 25 -5.95 -17.92 -10.48
N SER A 26 -5.81 -19.10 -11.10
CA SER A 26 -5.00 -20.17 -10.51
C SER A 26 -3.50 -19.84 -10.60
N ARG A 27 -2.73 -20.39 -9.66
CA ARG A 27 -1.25 -20.25 -9.71
C ARG A 27 -0.64 -20.92 -10.93
N ASP A 28 -1.26 -22.01 -11.39
CA ASP A 28 -0.76 -22.76 -12.54
C ASP A 28 -0.82 -21.95 -13.84
N SER A 29 -1.87 -21.12 -14.02
CA SER A 29 -1.98 -20.23 -15.18
C SER A 29 -0.90 -19.15 -15.21
N LEU A 30 -0.26 -18.89 -14.06
CA LEU A 30 0.81 -17.91 -13.90
C LEU A 30 2.19 -18.55 -13.71
N SER A 31 2.33 -19.88 -13.87
CA SER A 31 3.58 -20.62 -13.63
C SER A 31 4.67 -20.27 -14.64
N SER A 32 4.31 -20.04 -15.90
CA SER A 32 5.26 -19.66 -16.95
C SER A 32 5.96 -18.33 -16.65
N SER A 33 7.26 -18.24 -16.92
CA SER A 33 8.02 -16.98 -16.82
C SER A 33 7.52 -15.88 -17.76
N LYS A 34 6.78 -16.26 -18.82
CA LYS A 34 6.18 -15.37 -19.81
C LYS A 34 4.70 -15.08 -19.54
N ALA A 35 4.18 -15.49 -18.38
CA ALA A 35 2.77 -15.27 -18.05
C ALA A 35 2.42 -13.77 -18.04
N ASN A 36 1.37 -13.43 -18.76
CA ASN A 36 0.80 -12.09 -18.88
C ASN A 36 -0.71 -12.19 -19.10
N LEU A 37 -1.40 -11.07 -19.33
CA LEU A 37 -2.84 -11.10 -19.57
C LEU A 37 -3.26 -11.92 -20.80
N GLU A 38 -2.48 -11.90 -21.89
CA GLU A 38 -2.81 -12.65 -23.12
C GLU A 38 -2.69 -14.15 -22.86
N THR A 39 -1.66 -14.61 -22.15
CA THR A 39 -1.52 -16.03 -21.80
C THR A 39 -2.61 -16.54 -20.87
N LEU A 40 -3.27 -15.67 -20.11
CA LEU A 40 -4.44 -16.04 -19.31
C LEU A 40 -5.67 -16.31 -20.21
N PHE A 41 -5.85 -15.58 -21.29
CA PHE A 41 -6.91 -15.87 -22.25
C PHE A 41 -6.75 -17.26 -22.88
N ASP A 42 -5.52 -17.60 -23.26
CA ASP A 42 -5.19 -18.92 -23.84
C ASP A 42 -5.40 -20.05 -22.83
N TYR A 43 -5.02 -19.82 -21.55
CA TYR A 43 -5.17 -20.82 -20.48
C TYR A 43 -6.62 -21.10 -20.09
N TYR A 44 -7.48 -20.10 -20.20
CA TYR A 44 -8.90 -20.18 -19.79
C TYR A 44 -9.87 -20.17 -20.97
N ASP A 45 -9.44 -20.53 -22.18
CA ASP A 45 -10.25 -20.46 -23.42
C ASP A 45 -11.56 -21.25 -23.32
N ASP A 46 -11.57 -22.36 -22.57
CA ASP A 46 -12.74 -23.21 -22.30
C ASP A 46 -13.66 -22.68 -21.17
N LYS A 47 -13.27 -21.62 -20.45
CA LYS A 47 -13.96 -21.13 -19.23
C LYS A 47 -14.47 -19.71 -19.40
N SER A 48 -15.63 -19.59 -20.03
CA SER A 48 -16.24 -18.29 -20.36
C SER A 48 -16.36 -17.32 -19.16
N TYR A 49 -16.61 -17.83 -17.96
CA TYR A 49 -16.68 -17.01 -16.75
C TYR A 49 -15.33 -16.42 -16.34
N MET A 50 -14.22 -17.16 -16.55
CA MET A 50 -12.86 -16.66 -16.31
C MET A 50 -12.46 -15.64 -17.37
N ILE A 51 -12.79 -15.90 -18.62
CA ILE A 51 -12.57 -14.94 -19.72
C ILE A 51 -13.24 -13.59 -19.42
N LYS A 52 -14.47 -13.58 -18.90
CA LYS A 52 -15.15 -12.33 -18.49
C LYS A 52 -14.36 -11.57 -17.43
N ARG A 53 -13.85 -12.25 -16.40
CA ARG A 53 -13.03 -11.63 -15.33
C ARG A 53 -11.70 -11.09 -15.84
N ILE A 54 -11.07 -11.78 -16.79
CA ILE A 54 -9.81 -11.33 -17.39
C ILE A 54 -10.06 -10.11 -18.30
N ILE A 55 -11.18 -10.10 -19.04
CA ILE A 55 -11.60 -8.93 -19.81
C ILE A 55 -11.83 -7.74 -18.89
N GLU A 56 -12.57 -7.94 -17.80
CA GLU A 56 -12.82 -6.89 -16.82
C GLU A 56 -11.51 -6.32 -16.25
N LEU A 57 -10.60 -7.17 -15.82
CA LEU A 57 -9.27 -6.74 -15.35
C LEU A 57 -8.52 -5.93 -16.42
N ARG A 58 -8.55 -6.39 -17.67
CA ARG A 58 -7.90 -5.69 -18.78
C ARG A 58 -8.49 -4.29 -19.00
N GLU A 59 -9.82 -4.17 -18.98
CA GLU A 59 -10.48 -2.88 -19.16
C GLU A 59 -10.25 -1.95 -17.96
N GLN A 60 -10.23 -2.48 -16.73
CA GLN A 60 -9.83 -1.73 -15.54
C GLN A 60 -8.40 -1.18 -15.67
N LEU A 61 -7.44 -1.98 -16.13
CA LEU A 61 -6.06 -1.55 -16.34
C LEU A 61 -5.95 -0.49 -17.45
N ARG A 62 -6.71 -0.63 -18.54
CA ARG A 62 -6.78 0.38 -19.61
C ARG A 62 -7.33 1.71 -19.09
N THR A 63 -8.35 1.66 -18.26
CA THR A 63 -8.92 2.86 -17.61
C THR A 63 -7.88 3.51 -16.72
N ILE A 64 -7.26 2.75 -15.81
CA ILE A 64 -6.22 3.25 -14.88
C ILE A 64 -5.10 3.98 -15.62
N LYS A 65 -4.63 3.42 -16.74
CA LYS A 65 -3.56 4.00 -17.55
C LYS A 65 -3.83 5.44 -17.99
N ASN A 66 -5.09 5.80 -18.19
CA ASN A 66 -5.53 7.09 -18.73
C ASN A 66 -5.98 8.09 -17.64
N LEU A 67 -5.97 7.67 -16.37
CA LEU A 67 -6.35 8.53 -15.25
C LEU A 67 -5.15 9.28 -14.68
N LYS A 68 -5.41 10.39 -13.99
CA LYS A 68 -4.41 11.04 -13.14
C LYS A 68 -4.12 10.18 -11.91
N PRO A 69 -2.91 10.28 -11.29
CA PRO A 69 -2.50 9.40 -10.19
C PRO A 69 -3.51 9.26 -9.06
N ALA A 70 -3.96 10.35 -8.45
CA ALA A 70 -4.94 10.30 -7.35
C ALA A 70 -6.29 9.69 -7.79
N VAL A 71 -6.77 10.03 -8.99
CA VAL A 71 -8.02 9.47 -9.53
C VAL A 71 -7.88 7.97 -9.81
N ALA A 72 -6.71 7.52 -10.27
CA ALA A 72 -6.42 6.11 -10.47
C ALA A 72 -6.43 5.33 -9.15
N ILE A 73 -5.86 5.89 -8.08
CA ILE A 73 -5.90 5.26 -6.74
C ILE A 73 -7.35 5.13 -6.28
N ARG A 74 -8.14 6.19 -6.39
CA ARG A 74 -9.56 6.16 -6.02
C ARG A 74 -10.37 5.16 -6.86
N TYR A 75 -10.07 5.06 -8.16
CA TYR A 75 -10.68 4.08 -9.05
C TYR A 75 -10.34 2.64 -8.61
N ILE A 76 -9.08 2.37 -8.24
CA ILE A 76 -8.64 1.07 -7.75
C ILE A 76 -9.36 0.73 -6.43
N ARG A 77 -9.48 1.67 -5.52
CA ARG A 77 -10.15 1.49 -4.24
C ARG A 77 -11.63 1.13 -4.44
N ASN A 78 -12.36 1.97 -5.17
CA ASN A 78 -13.82 1.91 -5.20
C ASN A 78 -14.39 1.07 -6.34
N VAL A 79 -13.80 1.15 -7.56
CA VAL A 79 -14.36 0.49 -8.76
C VAL A 79 -13.73 -0.88 -8.99
N VAL A 80 -12.43 -1.03 -8.75
CA VAL A 80 -11.79 -2.34 -8.81
C VAL A 80 -12.15 -3.19 -7.59
N GLY A 81 -12.64 -2.58 -6.50
CA GLY A 81 -13.04 -3.27 -5.26
C GLY A 81 -11.86 -3.57 -4.34
N TYR A 82 -10.84 -2.70 -4.32
CA TYR A 82 -9.68 -2.96 -3.47
C TYR A 82 -9.96 -2.68 -1.99
N ASP A 83 -10.83 -1.73 -1.65
CA ASP A 83 -11.24 -1.46 -0.28
C ASP A 83 -12.03 -2.64 0.31
N GLU A 84 -12.94 -3.27 -0.46
CA GLU A 84 -13.63 -4.50 -0.06
C GLU A 84 -12.64 -5.65 0.20
N TYR A 85 -11.63 -5.79 -0.66
CA TYR A 85 -10.56 -6.77 -0.45
C TYR A 85 -9.77 -6.51 0.84
N ILE A 86 -9.52 -5.25 1.21
CA ILE A 86 -8.84 -4.89 2.46
C ILE A 86 -9.71 -5.27 3.66
N GLU A 87 -11.00 -4.99 3.63
CA GLU A 87 -11.93 -5.43 4.70
C GLU A 87 -11.89 -6.93 4.90
N GLU A 88 -12.09 -7.71 3.83
CA GLU A 88 -12.01 -9.19 3.90
C GLU A 88 -10.67 -9.67 4.46
N TYR A 89 -9.57 -9.04 4.03
CA TYR A 89 -8.22 -9.38 4.51
C TYR A 89 -8.04 -9.07 5.99
N CYS A 90 -8.49 -7.91 6.45
CA CYS A 90 -8.37 -7.49 7.83
C CYS A 90 -9.23 -8.37 8.76
N ASP A 91 -10.46 -8.68 8.37
CA ASP A 91 -11.36 -9.56 9.10
C ASP A 91 -10.76 -10.97 9.27
N MET A 92 -10.22 -11.54 8.19
CA MET A 92 -9.58 -12.87 8.23
C MET A 92 -8.33 -12.92 9.11
N ASN A 93 -7.62 -11.82 9.27
CA ASN A 93 -6.38 -11.75 10.04
C ASN A 93 -6.54 -11.11 11.42
N GLY A 94 -7.74 -10.68 11.80
CA GLY A 94 -8.01 -10.01 13.08
C GLY A 94 -7.31 -8.67 13.22
N VAL A 95 -7.14 -7.93 12.12
CA VAL A 95 -6.50 -6.62 12.06
C VAL A 95 -7.55 -5.53 11.86
N GLU A 96 -7.41 -4.39 12.51
CA GLU A 96 -8.29 -3.25 12.28
C GLU A 96 -8.03 -2.64 10.88
N SER A 97 -9.10 -2.44 10.10
CA SER A 97 -9.00 -1.91 8.73
C SER A 97 -8.66 -0.42 8.67
N ASP A 98 -8.90 0.32 9.74
CA ASP A 98 -8.67 1.78 9.83
C ASP A 98 -7.22 2.18 9.52
N GLU A 99 -6.24 1.39 9.98
CA GLU A 99 -4.82 1.64 9.69
C GLU A 99 -4.52 1.48 8.19
N CYS A 100 -5.11 0.46 7.56
CA CYS A 100 -4.97 0.23 6.12
C CYS A 100 -5.59 1.36 5.30
N TYR A 101 -6.77 1.85 5.71
CA TYR A 101 -7.43 2.97 5.04
C TYR A 101 -6.68 4.28 5.22
N THR A 102 -6.07 4.50 6.37
CA THR A 102 -5.19 5.67 6.60
C THR A 102 -4.03 5.66 5.62
N VAL A 103 -3.31 4.54 5.48
CA VAL A 103 -2.20 4.39 4.53
C VAL A 103 -2.66 4.59 3.07
N LEU A 104 -3.83 4.06 2.70
CA LEU A 104 -4.39 4.26 1.36
C LEU A 104 -4.80 5.72 1.11
N GLY A 105 -5.31 6.40 2.13
CA GLY A 105 -5.63 7.83 2.09
C GLY A 105 -4.38 8.68 1.92
N ASP A 106 -3.33 8.40 2.66
CA ASP A 106 -2.05 9.09 2.55
C ASP A 106 -1.42 8.89 1.17
N LEU A 107 -1.51 7.67 0.62
CA LEU A 107 -1.05 7.38 -0.74
C LEU A 107 -1.84 8.19 -1.78
N GLU A 108 -3.16 8.26 -1.65
CA GLU A 108 -4.02 9.06 -2.52
C GLU A 108 -3.69 10.54 -2.43
N ASN A 109 -3.51 11.06 -1.20
CA ASN A 109 -3.14 12.46 -0.95
C ASN A 109 -1.79 12.80 -1.56
N SER A 110 -0.79 11.92 -1.44
CA SER A 110 0.54 12.11 -2.03
C SER A 110 0.52 12.23 -3.56
N ALA A 111 -0.53 11.72 -4.19
CA ALA A 111 -0.70 11.72 -5.64
C ALA A 111 -1.52 12.90 -6.18
N THR A 112 -2.10 13.73 -5.30
CA THR A 112 -3.10 14.76 -5.67
C THR A 112 -2.54 15.84 -6.58
N ASP A 113 -1.30 16.28 -6.32
CA ASP A 113 -0.67 17.40 -7.04
C ASP A 113 -0.06 16.99 -8.39
N TYR A 114 -0.10 15.69 -8.73
CA TYR A 114 0.54 15.16 -9.93
C TYR A 114 -0.47 14.89 -11.05
N ASN A 115 -0.09 15.28 -12.25
CA ASN A 115 -0.88 15.06 -13.47
C ASN A 115 -0.43 13.81 -14.25
N SER A 116 0.77 13.29 -13.98
CA SER A 116 1.29 12.09 -14.61
C SER A 116 1.83 11.09 -13.58
N PHE A 117 1.77 9.81 -13.92
CA PHE A 117 2.37 8.75 -13.07
C PHE A 117 3.89 8.88 -13.00
N ASN A 118 4.53 9.33 -14.07
CA ASN A 118 5.98 9.48 -14.09
C ASN A 118 6.44 10.50 -13.06
N ASP A 119 5.83 11.69 -13.03
CA ASP A 119 6.20 12.75 -12.09
C ASP A 119 5.94 12.32 -10.65
N TRP A 120 4.82 11.65 -10.39
CA TRP A 120 4.52 11.11 -9.07
C TRP A 120 5.52 10.04 -8.64
N PHE A 121 5.93 9.11 -9.53
CA PHE A 121 6.92 8.09 -9.20
C PHE A 121 8.30 8.69 -8.96
N VAL A 122 8.72 9.70 -9.73
CA VAL A 122 9.97 10.42 -9.49
C VAL A 122 9.96 11.04 -8.09
N HIS A 123 8.89 11.74 -7.72
CA HIS A 123 8.75 12.31 -6.38
C HIS A 123 8.82 11.22 -5.27
N MET A 124 8.12 10.10 -5.45
CA MET A 124 8.16 9.00 -4.49
C MET A 124 9.57 8.42 -4.32
N ASP A 125 10.33 8.31 -5.41
CA ASP A 125 11.71 7.82 -5.36
C ASP A 125 12.65 8.86 -4.74
N GLU A 126 12.48 10.16 -5.00
CA GLU A 126 13.22 11.26 -4.35
C GLU A 126 12.96 11.26 -2.84
N TYR A 127 11.71 11.26 -2.41
CA TYR A 127 11.32 11.19 -0.99
C TYR A 127 11.92 9.97 -0.29
N ARG A 128 11.87 8.81 -0.93
CA ARG A 128 12.50 7.59 -0.42
C ARG A 128 14.01 7.75 -0.23
N ASN A 129 14.68 8.38 -1.19
CA ASN A 129 16.12 8.62 -1.11
C ASN A 129 16.47 9.62 0.00
N GLU A 130 15.67 10.67 0.19
CA GLU A 130 15.81 11.61 1.31
C GLU A 130 15.69 10.92 2.66
N LEU A 131 14.69 10.04 2.83
CA LEU A 131 14.55 9.24 4.07
C LEU A 131 15.76 8.34 4.32
N ILE A 132 16.31 7.70 3.29
CA ILE A 132 17.51 6.87 3.40
C ILE A 132 18.72 7.72 3.81
N GLN A 133 18.89 8.91 3.24
CA GLN A 133 19.98 9.82 3.58
C GLN A 133 19.84 10.39 5.00
N ALA A 134 18.63 10.78 5.40
CA ALA A 134 18.32 11.23 6.75
C ALA A 134 18.68 10.17 7.80
N ARG A 135 18.34 8.90 7.54
CA ARG A 135 18.73 7.77 8.41
C ARG A 135 20.25 7.60 8.55
N LYS A 136 21.00 7.81 7.48
CA LYS A 136 22.47 7.71 7.52
C LYS A 136 23.07 8.86 8.34
N LYS A 137 22.55 10.07 8.18
CA LYS A 137 23.04 11.26 8.91
C LYS A 137 22.69 11.24 10.39
N SER A 138 21.57 10.63 10.80
CA SER A 138 21.17 10.56 12.21
C SER A 138 22.13 9.75 13.09
N ASN A 139 23.10 9.03 12.52
CA ASN A 139 24.15 8.32 13.22
C ASN A 139 25.41 9.17 13.49
N GLU A 140 25.48 10.38 12.93
CA GLU A 140 26.56 11.33 13.21
C GLU A 140 26.08 12.28 14.31
N ASN A 141 26.95 12.60 15.29
CA ASN A 141 26.66 13.46 16.45
C ASN A 141 26.06 14.81 16.01
N ASP A 142 24.75 14.86 15.94
CA ASP A 142 24.02 16.07 15.59
C ASP A 142 23.47 16.72 16.87
N ASN A 143 23.73 18.01 17.08
CA ASN A 143 23.18 18.80 18.20
C ASN A 143 21.69 19.15 17.98
N GLY A 144 21.01 18.42 17.11
CA GLY A 144 19.61 18.61 16.78
C GLY A 144 18.64 17.96 17.78
N VAL A 145 17.34 18.30 17.63
CA VAL A 145 16.26 17.62 18.36
C VAL A 145 16.13 16.19 17.82
N ARG A 146 16.18 15.21 18.72
CA ARG A 146 16.04 13.79 18.38
C ARG A 146 14.59 13.38 18.42
N LEU A 147 14.07 12.86 17.31
CA LEU A 147 12.76 12.21 17.23
C LEU A 147 12.97 10.69 17.37
N MET A 148 12.25 10.08 18.31
CA MET A 148 12.37 8.65 18.54
C MET A 148 11.07 8.08 19.13
N THR A 149 10.90 6.77 18.97
CA THR A 149 9.80 6.06 19.62
C THR A 149 10.10 5.80 21.09
N PHE A 150 9.08 5.51 21.91
CA PHE A 150 9.25 5.09 23.31
C PHE A 150 10.23 3.90 23.44
N HIS A 151 10.10 2.91 22.54
CA HIS A 151 11.01 1.76 22.54
C HIS A 151 12.45 2.15 22.22
N SER A 152 12.67 3.09 21.32
CA SER A 152 14.00 3.56 20.95
C SER A 152 14.65 4.43 22.04
N SER A 153 13.83 5.07 22.89
CA SER A 153 14.30 5.91 24.00
C SER A 153 14.57 5.13 25.29
N LYS A 154 14.18 3.85 25.37
CA LYS A 154 14.34 3.03 26.57
C LYS A 154 15.81 2.94 26.97
N GLY A 155 16.10 3.38 28.21
CA GLY A 155 17.46 3.39 28.76
C GLY A 155 18.30 4.60 28.35
N LEU A 156 17.73 5.59 27.66
CA LEU A 156 18.39 6.86 27.36
C LEU A 156 17.89 7.94 28.31
N GLU A 157 18.74 8.93 28.60
CA GLU A 157 18.45 10.07 29.47
C GLU A 157 18.59 11.36 28.65
N PHE A 158 17.64 12.28 28.85
CA PHE A 158 17.58 13.57 28.15
C PHE A 158 17.23 14.69 29.12
N ASP A 159 17.85 15.85 28.95
CA ASP A 159 17.56 17.03 29.80
C ASP A 159 16.13 17.56 29.57
N ILE A 160 15.62 17.47 28.36
CA ILE A 160 14.26 17.93 27.98
C ILE A 160 13.64 16.88 27.06
N VAL A 161 12.42 16.47 27.39
CA VAL A 161 11.63 15.52 26.63
C VAL A 161 10.27 16.14 26.29
N TYR A 162 9.88 16.08 25.02
CA TYR A 162 8.53 16.41 24.55
C TYR A 162 7.86 15.14 24.03
N ILE A 163 6.72 14.79 24.60
CA ILE A 163 5.89 13.70 24.11
C ILE A 163 4.83 14.33 23.20
N ILE A 164 4.84 13.96 21.93
CA ILE A 164 3.90 14.44 20.92
C ILE A 164 2.82 13.40 20.66
N ASP A 165 1.72 13.82 20.04
CA ASP A 165 0.58 12.96 19.68
C ASP A 165 -0.05 12.21 20.88
N VAL A 166 -0.03 12.82 22.06
CA VAL A 166 -0.70 12.31 23.26
C VAL A 166 -2.20 12.50 23.11
N ASN A 167 -2.80 11.66 22.27
CA ASN A 167 -4.24 11.64 22.00
C ASN A 167 -4.83 10.34 22.53
N GLU A 168 -6.09 10.40 22.97
CA GLU A 168 -6.79 9.19 23.40
C GLU A 168 -6.79 8.10 22.34
N GLY A 169 -6.37 6.90 22.72
CA GLY A 169 -6.19 5.76 21.81
C GLY A 169 -4.78 5.65 21.18
N SER A 170 -3.95 6.69 21.32
CA SER A 170 -2.53 6.67 20.94
C SER A 170 -1.65 6.51 22.18
N VAL A 171 -1.87 7.37 23.18
CA VAL A 171 -1.25 7.28 24.51
C VAL A 171 -2.33 7.71 25.54
N PRO A 172 -2.88 6.77 26.36
CA PRO A 172 -2.62 5.33 26.35
C PRO A 172 -3.15 4.62 25.11
N TYR A 173 -2.54 3.46 24.77
CA TYR A 173 -2.94 2.66 23.61
C TYR A 173 -4.37 2.12 23.75
N LYS A 174 -5.17 2.13 22.66
CA LYS A 174 -6.59 1.70 22.64
C LYS A 174 -6.88 0.34 23.30
N LYS A 175 -5.90 -0.57 23.32
CA LYS A 175 -6.05 -1.90 23.92
C LYS A 175 -5.67 -1.97 25.41
N ALA A 176 -5.07 -0.91 25.98
CA ALA A 176 -4.83 -0.82 27.41
C ALA A 176 -6.17 -0.64 28.14
N LYS A 177 -6.71 -1.73 28.69
CA LYS A 177 -8.04 -1.78 29.33
C LYS A 177 -7.97 -1.90 30.86
N GLY A 178 -6.81 -2.17 31.41
CA GLY A 178 -6.58 -2.29 32.86
C GLY A 178 -5.98 -1.03 33.46
N ALA A 179 -6.31 -0.70 34.70
CA ALA A 179 -5.69 0.42 35.42
C ALA A 179 -4.15 0.22 35.47
N ASP A 180 -3.70 -1.01 35.65
CA ASP A 180 -2.27 -1.37 35.71
C ASP A 180 -1.54 -1.20 34.36
N GLU A 181 -2.26 -1.32 33.23
CA GLU A 181 -1.70 -1.14 31.88
C GLU A 181 -1.64 0.33 31.45
N ILE A 182 -2.33 1.22 32.16
CA ILE A 182 -2.35 2.66 31.92
C ILE A 182 -1.26 3.37 32.75
N GLU A 183 -0.82 2.76 33.85
CA GLU A 183 0.20 3.31 34.76
C GLU A 183 1.65 2.96 34.35
N GLU A 184 1.87 2.03 33.42
CA GLU A 184 3.20 1.74 32.82
C GLU A 184 3.54 2.72 31.68
#